data_1c18347bdf844d0f60006f39b316a819
#
_entry.id   1c18347bdf844d0f60006f39b316a819
#
_cell.length_a   1.000
_cell.length_b   1.000
_cell.length_c   1.000
_cell.angle_alpha   90.00
_cell.angle_beta   90.00
_cell.angle_gamma   90.00
#
_symmetry.space_group_name_H-M   'P 1'
#
loop_
_entity.id
_entity.type
_entity.pdbx_description
1 polymer ?
#
loop_
_entity_poly.entity_id
_entity_poly.type
_entity_poly.pdbx_seq_one_letter_code
_entity_poly.pdbx_strand_id
1 'polypeptide(L)'
;MKQYLDLLKRIKEEGVTKGDRTGTGTMSVFGHQMRFNLAEGFPLLTTKKLHLKSIIHELLWFLKGDTNVRYLQENGVRIWNEWADENGELGPVYGHQWRSWSDNKGGTIDQIANVIEQIKNNPDSRRLIVTAWNPADVEHMALPPCHCFFQFYVAEGKLSLQLYQRSADTFLGVPFNIASYALLLMMVAQVTNLQLGDFVYTTGDTHLYLNHLEQTDLQLTRTPRALPKMRLNPDVKSIFDFKYEDFTLEDYNPYDHIKAQVSV
;
A
#
# COMPACT_ATOMS: atom_id res chain seq x y z
N MET A 1 11.28 -11.49 3.04
CA MET A 1 10.79 -10.46 3.99
C MET A 1 11.83 -10.03 5.04
N LYS A 2 13.10 -10.36 4.79
CA LYS A 2 14.22 -9.91 5.66
C LYS A 2 14.33 -8.38 5.70
N GLN A 3 14.12 -7.71 4.55
CA GLN A 3 14.18 -6.25 4.41
C GLN A 3 13.29 -5.52 5.44
N TYR A 4 12.09 -6.04 5.69
CA TYR A 4 11.17 -5.47 6.68
C TYR A 4 11.68 -5.66 8.11
N LEU A 5 12.22 -6.83 8.46
CA LEU A 5 12.80 -7.06 9.78
C LEU A 5 14.07 -6.22 10.01
N ASP A 6 14.87 -6.02 8.96
CA ASP A 6 16.04 -5.12 9.02
C ASP A 6 15.62 -3.67 9.26
N LEU A 7 14.48 -3.23 8.68
CA LEU A 7 13.90 -1.92 8.99
C LEU A 7 13.49 -1.79 10.46
N LEU A 8 12.78 -2.79 11.01
CA LEU A 8 12.40 -2.78 12.43
C LEU A 8 13.62 -2.68 13.35
N LYS A 9 14.69 -3.43 13.06
CA LYS A 9 15.96 -3.37 13.80
C LYS A 9 16.58 -1.99 13.70
N ARG A 10 16.68 -1.44 12.48
CA ARG A 10 17.24 -0.11 12.23
C ARG A 10 16.52 0.97 13.04
N ILE A 11 15.17 0.95 13.08
CA ILE A 11 14.43 1.95 13.86
C ILE A 11 14.74 1.82 15.35
N LYS A 12 14.86 0.59 15.88
CA LYS A 12 15.19 0.36 17.28
C LYS A 12 16.60 0.77 17.65
N GLU A 13 17.56 0.64 16.73
CA GLU A 13 18.99 0.90 16.96
C GLU A 13 19.35 2.38 16.70
N GLU A 14 18.79 2.99 15.66
CA GLU A 14 19.14 4.31 15.15
C GLU A 14 18.04 5.36 15.35
N GLY A 15 16.82 4.93 15.68
CA GLY A 15 15.66 5.82 15.73
C GLY A 15 15.72 6.88 16.82
N VAL A 16 15.24 8.07 16.49
CA VAL A 16 15.11 9.20 17.41
C VAL A 16 13.69 9.22 17.96
N THR A 17 13.56 9.37 19.27
CA THR A 17 12.25 9.52 19.93
C THR A 17 11.67 10.90 19.63
N LYS A 18 10.42 10.93 19.16
CA LYS A 18 9.65 12.14 18.84
C LYS A 18 8.25 12.05 19.40
N GLY A 19 7.68 13.23 19.73
CA GLY A 19 6.24 13.36 19.89
C GLY A 19 5.52 13.23 18.54
N ASP A 20 4.24 12.90 18.61
CA ASP A 20 3.37 12.83 17.44
C ASP A 20 1.97 13.37 17.75
N ARG A 21 1.12 13.51 16.73
CA ARG A 21 -0.25 14.03 16.85
C ARG A 21 -1.13 13.23 17.81
N THR A 22 -0.90 11.92 17.91
CA THR A 22 -1.72 11.03 18.76
C THR A 22 -1.33 11.07 20.24
N GLY A 23 -0.19 11.69 20.57
CA GLY A 23 0.35 11.72 21.94
C GLY A 23 0.98 10.39 22.40
N THR A 24 1.01 9.36 21.56
CA THR A 24 1.62 8.06 21.87
C THR A 24 3.14 8.15 21.91
N GLY A 25 3.73 9.00 21.08
CA GLY A 25 5.15 9.06 20.83
C GLY A 25 5.65 8.00 19.87
N THR A 26 6.72 8.32 19.16
CA THR A 26 7.31 7.45 18.15
C THR A 26 8.83 7.37 18.28
N MET A 27 9.40 6.30 17.81
CA MET A 27 10.81 6.16 17.50
C MET A 27 10.95 6.11 15.98
N SER A 28 11.73 7.00 15.36
CA SER A 28 11.74 7.15 13.91
C SER A 28 13.11 7.35 13.29
N VAL A 29 13.26 6.91 12.04
CA VAL A 29 14.35 7.27 11.14
C VAL A 29 13.79 8.03 9.95
N PHE A 30 14.57 8.93 9.36
CA PHE A 30 14.15 9.65 8.16
C PHE A 30 14.82 9.08 6.91
N GLY A 31 13.99 8.55 6.02
CA GLY A 31 14.43 7.94 4.77
C GLY A 31 14.88 6.48 4.91
N HIS A 32 14.12 5.59 4.27
CA HIS A 32 14.48 4.18 4.12
C HIS A 32 13.96 3.64 2.79
N GLN A 33 14.65 2.67 2.23
CA GLN A 33 14.21 2.00 1.00
C GLN A 33 14.34 0.49 1.14
N MET A 34 13.29 -0.21 0.72
CA MET A 34 13.25 -1.66 0.61
C MET A 34 12.97 -2.05 -0.84
N ARG A 35 13.48 -3.20 -1.27
CA ARG A 35 13.21 -3.75 -2.60
C ARG A 35 12.73 -5.20 -2.47
N PHE A 36 11.69 -5.51 -3.21
CA PHE A 36 11.06 -6.84 -3.25
C PHE A 36 11.02 -7.32 -4.70
N ASN A 37 11.71 -8.40 -4.99
CA ASN A 37 11.62 -9.07 -6.29
C ASN A 37 10.38 -9.96 -6.30
N LEU A 38 9.36 -9.62 -7.09
CA LEU A 38 8.12 -10.38 -7.11
C LEU A 38 8.24 -11.76 -7.79
N ALA A 39 9.33 -12.05 -8.48
CA ALA A 39 9.63 -13.39 -8.95
C ALA A 39 9.95 -14.39 -7.81
N GLU A 40 10.35 -13.90 -6.62
CA GLU A 40 10.62 -14.71 -5.44
C GLU A 40 9.35 -15.10 -4.66
N GLY A 41 8.22 -14.50 -4.98
CA GLY A 41 6.92 -14.72 -4.33
C GLY A 41 6.22 -13.42 -3.95
N PHE A 42 5.01 -13.54 -3.44
CA PHE A 42 4.22 -12.40 -3.01
C PHE A 42 4.69 -11.89 -1.63
N PRO A 43 5.08 -10.61 -1.48
CA PRO A 43 5.70 -10.10 -0.25
C PRO A 43 4.66 -9.86 0.87
N LEU A 44 3.98 -10.90 1.28
CA LEU A 44 3.10 -10.91 2.44
C LEU A 44 3.87 -11.46 3.66
N LEU A 45 3.87 -10.70 4.76
CA LEU A 45 4.63 -11.08 5.96
C LEU A 45 4.25 -12.48 6.47
N THR A 46 5.29 -13.25 6.80
CA THR A 46 5.12 -14.56 7.46
C THR A 46 5.48 -14.52 8.95
N THR A 47 6.17 -13.49 9.42
CA THR A 47 6.51 -13.32 10.85
C THR A 47 5.34 -12.87 11.74
N LYS A 48 4.25 -12.43 11.13
CA LYS A 48 2.92 -12.31 11.74
C LYS A 48 1.85 -12.43 10.64
N LYS A 49 0.70 -13.00 10.99
CA LYS A 49 -0.44 -13.11 10.07
C LYS A 49 -1.04 -11.75 9.78
N LEU A 50 -1.24 -11.44 8.50
CA LEU A 50 -1.93 -10.25 8.03
C LEU A 50 -3.34 -10.58 7.55
N HIS A 51 -4.25 -9.59 7.61
CA HIS A 51 -5.62 -9.72 7.15
C HIS A 51 -5.73 -9.36 5.66
N LEU A 52 -5.35 -10.29 4.78
CA LEU A 52 -5.31 -10.09 3.33
C LEU A 52 -6.63 -9.59 2.74
N LYS A 53 -7.77 -10.05 3.29
CA LYS A 53 -9.09 -9.60 2.85
C LYS A 53 -9.23 -8.08 2.89
N SER A 54 -8.77 -7.44 3.99
CA SER A 54 -8.81 -5.98 4.10
C SER A 54 -7.91 -5.31 3.05
N ILE A 55 -6.73 -5.86 2.78
CA ILE A 55 -5.79 -5.33 1.79
C ILE A 55 -6.39 -5.35 0.40
N ILE A 56 -7.00 -6.47 -0.01
CA ILE A 56 -7.62 -6.60 -1.33
C ILE A 56 -8.82 -5.64 -1.47
N HIS A 57 -9.75 -5.63 -0.51
CA HIS A 57 -10.92 -4.75 -0.59
C HIS A 57 -10.56 -3.27 -0.58
N GLU A 58 -9.55 -2.86 0.21
CA GLU A 58 -9.08 -1.47 0.22
C GLU A 58 -8.51 -1.07 -1.15
N LEU A 59 -7.66 -1.92 -1.76
CA LEU A 59 -7.11 -1.64 -3.09
C LEU A 59 -8.21 -1.56 -4.15
N LEU A 60 -9.18 -2.48 -4.15
CA LEU A 60 -10.32 -2.45 -5.07
C LEU A 60 -11.18 -1.20 -4.85
N TRP A 61 -11.36 -0.76 -3.62
CA TRP A 61 -12.07 0.46 -3.27
C TRP A 61 -11.37 1.71 -3.80
N PHE A 62 -10.03 1.81 -3.66
CA PHE A 62 -9.25 2.87 -4.30
C PHE A 62 -9.40 2.88 -5.82
N LEU A 63 -9.32 1.70 -6.46
CA LEU A 63 -9.44 1.56 -7.91
C LEU A 63 -10.84 1.89 -8.44
N LYS A 64 -11.88 1.79 -7.61
CA LYS A 64 -13.23 2.26 -7.94
C LYS A 64 -13.38 3.78 -7.88
N GLY A 65 -12.40 4.48 -7.30
CA GLY A 65 -12.48 5.93 -7.06
C GLY A 65 -13.43 6.28 -5.91
N ASP A 66 -13.82 5.30 -5.10
CA ASP A 66 -14.75 5.48 -4.00
C ASP A 66 -14.04 6.07 -2.78
N THR A 67 -14.76 6.87 -2.00
CA THR A 67 -14.29 7.54 -0.77
C THR A 67 -15.21 7.32 0.41
N ASN A 68 -16.32 6.59 0.22
CA ASN A 68 -17.26 6.21 1.27
C ASN A 68 -16.93 4.82 1.80
N VAL A 69 -16.90 4.65 3.12
CA VAL A 69 -16.53 3.39 3.77
C VAL A 69 -17.58 2.28 3.66
N ARG A 70 -18.76 2.55 3.12
CA ARG A 70 -19.88 1.59 3.03
C ARG A 70 -19.48 0.30 2.35
N TYR A 71 -18.82 0.40 1.18
CA TYR A 71 -18.33 -0.80 0.48
C TYR A 71 -17.40 -1.66 1.35
N LEU A 72 -16.49 -1.01 2.09
CA LEU A 72 -15.57 -1.72 2.98
C LEU A 72 -16.33 -2.40 4.12
N GLN A 73 -17.28 -1.71 4.74
CA GLN A 73 -18.11 -2.22 5.85
C GLN A 73 -18.97 -3.41 5.42
N GLU A 74 -19.63 -3.34 4.25
CA GLU A 74 -20.42 -4.44 3.66
C GLU A 74 -19.59 -5.69 3.43
N ASN A 75 -18.27 -5.53 3.18
CA ASN A 75 -17.32 -6.62 3.03
C ASN A 75 -16.60 -7.01 4.33
N GLY A 76 -17.02 -6.45 5.48
CA GLY A 76 -16.46 -6.76 6.80
C GLY A 76 -15.09 -6.12 7.05
N VAL A 77 -14.71 -5.10 6.28
CA VAL A 77 -13.47 -4.33 6.43
C VAL A 77 -13.77 -3.03 7.18
N ARG A 78 -13.03 -2.77 8.25
CA ARG A 78 -13.31 -1.65 9.17
C ARG A 78 -12.10 -0.73 9.39
N ILE A 79 -11.06 -0.88 8.58
CA ILE A 79 -9.78 -0.17 8.77
C ILE A 79 -9.84 1.34 8.55
N TRP A 80 -10.95 1.87 8.03
CA TRP A 80 -11.20 3.28 7.79
C TRP A 80 -12.31 3.88 8.66
N ASN A 81 -12.98 3.07 9.51
CA ASN A 81 -14.15 3.52 10.27
C ASN A 81 -13.86 4.68 11.23
N GLU A 82 -12.63 4.76 11.76
CA GLU A 82 -12.25 5.74 12.79
C GLU A 82 -12.10 7.16 12.19
N TRP A 83 -11.96 7.27 10.88
CA TRP A 83 -11.80 8.56 10.18
C TRP A 83 -13.04 9.00 9.42
N ALA A 84 -13.98 8.10 9.19
CA ALA A 84 -15.20 8.41 8.45
C ALA A 84 -16.16 9.27 9.30
N ASP A 85 -16.86 10.20 8.62
CA ASP A 85 -17.93 10.97 9.25
C ASP A 85 -19.19 10.09 9.48
N GLU A 86 -20.24 10.69 10.00
CA GLU A 86 -21.53 10.02 10.29
C GLU A 86 -22.22 9.42 9.04
N ASN A 87 -21.90 9.91 7.85
CA ASN A 87 -22.40 9.42 6.57
C ASN A 87 -21.44 8.39 5.92
N GLY A 88 -20.30 8.12 6.55
CA GLY A 88 -19.29 7.22 6.05
C GLY A 88 -18.32 7.86 5.04
N GLU A 89 -18.32 9.18 4.93
CA GLU A 89 -17.46 9.91 3.99
C GLU A 89 -16.09 10.22 4.59
N LEU A 90 -15.07 10.21 3.72
CA LEU A 90 -13.67 10.50 4.06
C LEU A 90 -13.12 11.74 3.35
N GLY A 91 -13.95 12.39 2.52
CA GLY A 91 -13.48 13.45 1.64
C GLY A 91 -12.67 12.90 0.45
N PRO A 92 -11.97 13.77 -0.31
CA PRO A 92 -11.32 13.40 -1.57
C PRO A 92 -10.00 12.61 -1.36
N VAL A 93 -10.05 11.49 -0.61
CA VAL A 93 -8.90 10.62 -0.33
C VAL A 93 -8.47 9.81 -1.56
N TYR A 94 -7.51 8.92 -1.41
CA TYR A 94 -6.83 8.12 -2.43
C TYR A 94 -7.62 7.80 -3.71
N GLY A 95 -8.79 7.18 -3.58
CA GLY A 95 -9.60 6.76 -4.73
C GLY A 95 -10.03 7.94 -5.61
N HIS A 96 -10.46 9.03 -4.97
CA HIS A 96 -10.81 10.27 -5.68
C HIS A 96 -9.60 10.83 -6.44
N GLN A 97 -8.46 10.97 -5.78
CA GLN A 97 -7.26 11.52 -6.42
C GLN A 97 -6.75 10.64 -7.57
N TRP A 98 -6.82 9.33 -7.42
CA TRP A 98 -6.38 8.38 -8.46
C TRP A 98 -7.28 8.39 -9.70
N ARG A 99 -8.61 8.57 -9.51
CA ARG A 99 -9.61 8.34 -10.55
C ARG A 99 -10.34 9.60 -11.02
N SER A 100 -10.32 10.68 -10.24
CA SER A 100 -11.14 11.87 -10.49
C SER A 100 -10.44 13.17 -10.09
N TRP A 101 -9.10 13.23 -10.32
CA TRP A 101 -8.33 14.46 -10.07
C TRP A 101 -8.90 15.64 -10.87
N SER A 102 -9.17 16.77 -10.21
CA SER A 102 -9.69 17.97 -10.90
C SER A 102 -8.69 18.50 -11.94
N ASP A 103 -9.14 18.75 -13.16
CA ASP A 103 -8.34 19.38 -14.21
C ASP A 103 -8.37 20.93 -14.16
N ASN A 104 -9.03 21.51 -13.16
CA ASN A 104 -9.28 22.96 -12.99
C ASN A 104 -10.04 23.64 -14.15
N LYS A 105 -10.68 22.84 -15.02
CA LYS A 105 -11.50 23.31 -16.15
C LYS A 105 -12.93 22.77 -16.10
N GLY A 106 -13.29 22.12 -14.97
CA GLY A 106 -14.59 21.49 -14.77
C GLY A 106 -14.64 20.01 -15.20
N GLY A 107 -13.50 19.43 -15.59
CA GLY A 107 -13.34 18.02 -15.88
C GLY A 107 -12.48 17.30 -14.85
N THR A 108 -12.24 16.01 -15.09
CA THR A 108 -11.42 15.16 -14.23
C THR A 108 -10.38 14.38 -15.02
N ILE A 109 -9.29 14.02 -14.34
CA ILE A 109 -8.21 13.18 -14.84
C ILE A 109 -8.24 11.84 -14.10
N ASP A 110 -8.39 10.75 -14.83
CA ASP A 110 -8.22 9.39 -14.33
C ASP A 110 -6.74 8.99 -14.47
N GLN A 111 -5.99 9.15 -13.39
CA GLN A 111 -4.55 8.88 -13.39
C GLN A 111 -4.25 7.38 -13.61
N ILE A 112 -5.09 6.47 -13.09
CA ILE A 112 -4.91 5.02 -13.25
C ILE A 112 -5.13 4.60 -14.70
N ALA A 113 -6.23 5.04 -15.32
CA ALA A 113 -6.48 4.75 -16.73
C ALA A 113 -5.36 5.31 -17.62
N ASN A 114 -4.95 6.55 -17.37
CA ASN A 114 -3.89 7.22 -18.13
C ASN A 114 -2.53 6.53 -18.01
N VAL A 115 -2.12 6.10 -16.81
CA VAL A 115 -0.83 5.43 -16.63
C VAL A 115 -0.81 4.06 -17.30
N ILE A 116 -1.91 3.31 -17.26
CA ILE A 116 -2.03 2.01 -17.94
C ILE A 116 -1.93 2.20 -19.46
N GLU A 117 -2.62 3.19 -19.99
CA GLU A 117 -2.55 3.51 -21.43
C GLU A 117 -1.13 3.94 -21.85
N GLN A 118 -0.46 4.74 -21.03
CA GLN A 118 0.93 5.14 -21.27
C GLN A 118 1.89 3.93 -21.21
N ILE A 119 1.72 3.01 -20.26
CA ILE A 119 2.54 1.78 -20.19
C ILE A 119 2.42 0.97 -21.48
N LYS A 120 1.19 0.87 -22.05
CA LYS A 120 0.95 0.12 -23.29
C LYS A 120 1.55 0.79 -24.53
N ASN A 121 1.42 2.12 -24.64
CA ASN A 121 1.74 2.86 -25.86
C ASN A 121 3.10 3.54 -25.84
N ASN A 122 3.66 3.82 -24.65
CA ASN A 122 4.94 4.48 -24.47
C ASN A 122 5.65 3.97 -23.21
N PRO A 123 6.06 2.69 -23.17
CA PRO A 123 6.66 2.05 -22.00
C PRO A 123 7.96 2.71 -21.52
N ASP A 124 8.69 3.38 -22.40
CA ASP A 124 9.94 4.09 -22.08
C ASP A 124 9.73 5.45 -21.42
N SER A 125 8.46 5.84 -21.19
CA SER A 125 8.13 7.11 -20.55
C SER A 125 8.65 7.17 -19.11
N ARG A 126 9.23 8.32 -18.74
CA ARG A 126 9.61 8.65 -17.37
C ARG A 126 8.48 9.33 -16.59
N ARG A 127 7.27 9.37 -17.15
CA ARG A 127 6.08 10.02 -16.61
C ARG A 127 4.97 9.04 -16.24
N LEU A 128 5.34 7.77 -16.01
CA LEU A 128 4.41 6.72 -15.58
C LEU A 128 4.10 6.88 -14.08
N ILE A 129 3.40 7.93 -13.72
CA ILE A 129 3.26 8.45 -12.36
C ILE A 129 1.80 8.54 -11.97
N VAL A 130 1.52 8.22 -10.69
CA VAL A 130 0.24 8.46 -10.02
C VAL A 130 0.52 9.13 -8.68
N THR A 131 -0.22 10.19 -8.36
CA THR A 131 -0.11 10.92 -7.09
C THR A 131 -1.46 11.02 -6.39
N ALA A 132 -1.46 10.83 -5.08
CA ALA A 132 -2.62 11.09 -4.22
C ALA A 132 -2.45 12.40 -3.43
N TRP A 133 -1.23 12.97 -3.41
CA TRP A 133 -0.97 14.22 -2.70
C TRP A 133 -1.41 15.41 -3.55
N ASN A 134 -2.55 16.00 -3.20
CA ASN A 134 -3.10 17.18 -3.84
C ASN A 134 -3.14 18.33 -2.83
N PRO A 135 -2.25 19.33 -2.93
CA PRO A 135 -2.22 20.45 -1.97
C PRO A 135 -3.54 21.25 -1.89
N ALA A 136 -4.36 21.22 -2.96
CA ALA A 136 -5.64 21.92 -2.96
C ALA A 136 -6.74 21.17 -2.17
N ASP A 137 -6.61 19.83 -2.04
CA ASP A 137 -7.64 18.99 -1.43
C ASP A 137 -7.23 18.43 -0.06
N VAL A 138 -5.95 18.49 0.30
CA VAL A 138 -5.41 17.81 1.48
C VAL A 138 -6.10 18.20 2.79
N GLU A 139 -6.51 19.46 2.91
CA GLU A 139 -7.23 19.98 4.09
C GLU A 139 -8.70 19.51 4.15
N HIS A 140 -9.22 18.94 3.07
CA HIS A 140 -10.58 18.40 2.98
C HIS A 140 -10.63 16.88 3.15
N MET A 141 -9.50 16.24 3.35
CA MET A 141 -9.38 14.80 3.56
C MET A 141 -9.44 14.48 5.05
N ALA A 142 -10.23 13.47 5.42
CA ALA A 142 -10.26 12.96 6.79
C ALA A 142 -8.88 12.49 7.27
N LEU A 143 -8.07 11.96 6.34
CA LEU A 143 -6.69 11.58 6.57
C LEU A 143 -5.85 11.91 5.34
N PRO A 144 -4.89 12.87 5.42
CA PRO A 144 -3.96 13.15 4.33
C PRO A 144 -3.16 11.91 3.90
N PRO A 145 -2.95 11.69 2.58
CA PRO A 145 -2.33 10.47 2.08
C PRO A 145 -0.94 10.22 2.68
N CYS A 146 -0.74 9.05 3.28
CA CYS A 146 0.57 8.58 3.75
C CYS A 146 1.41 8.05 2.59
N HIS A 147 0.88 7.12 1.79
CA HIS A 147 1.48 6.62 0.55
C HIS A 147 1.00 7.50 -0.61
N CYS A 148 1.76 8.55 -0.89
CA CYS A 148 1.28 9.70 -1.64
C CYS A 148 1.67 9.74 -3.11
N PHE A 149 2.63 8.91 -3.54
CA PHE A 149 3.18 8.98 -4.89
C PHE A 149 3.77 7.64 -5.31
N PHE A 150 3.47 7.19 -6.53
CA PHE A 150 4.15 6.02 -7.08
C PHE A 150 4.43 6.17 -8.58
N GLN A 151 5.46 5.46 -9.04
CA GLN A 151 5.94 5.49 -10.40
C GLN A 151 6.17 4.06 -10.91
N PHE A 152 5.74 3.81 -12.14
CA PHE A 152 6.08 2.59 -12.85
C PHE A 152 7.33 2.75 -13.70
N TYR A 153 8.00 1.63 -13.95
CA TYR A 153 9.17 1.54 -14.81
C TYR A 153 9.10 0.24 -15.60
N VAL A 154 9.28 0.35 -16.91
CA VAL A 154 9.31 -0.80 -17.83
C VAL A 154 10.72 -0.99 -18.36
N ALA A 155 11.26 -2.19 -18.22
CA ALA A 155 12.53 -2.59 -18.80
C ALA A 155 12.56 -4.09 -19.08
N GLU A 156 13.13 -4.50 -20.18
CA GLU A 156 13.30 -5.93 -20.54
C GLU A 156 11.98 -6.74 -20.47
N GLY A 157 10.85 -6.11 -20.84
CA GLY A 157 9.53 -6.72 -20.78
C GLY A 157 8.95 -6.90 -19.37
N LYS A 158 9.55 -6.29 -18.37
CA LYS A 158 9.13 -6.35 -16.96
C LYS A 158 8.63 -4.98 -16.49
N LEU A 159 7.59 -5.02 -15.66
CA LEU A 159 7.05 -3.85 -14.98
C LEU A 159 7.53 -3.84 -13.53
N SER A 160 8.12 -2.72 -13.11
CA SER A 160 8.46 -2.43 -11.72
C SER A 160 7.65 -1.23 -11.21
N LEU A 161 7.50 -1.12 -9.89
CA LEU A 161 6.80 -0.03 -9.24
C LEU A 161 7.66 0.51 -8.10
N GLN A 162 7.80 1.84 -8.00
CA GLN A 162 8.36 2.50 -6.82
C GLN A 162 7.28 3.33 -6.13
N LEU A 163 7.10 3.08 -4.83
CA LEU A 163 6.23 3.86 -3.95
C LEU A 163 7.06 4.82 -3.10
N TYR A 164 6.59 6.06 -2.94
CA TYR A 164 7.01 6.95 -1.87
C TYR A 164 5.89 7.13 -0.85
N GLN A 165 6.19 6.80 0.40
CA GLN A 165 5.31 6.99 1.55
C GLN A 165 5.94 8.01 2.51
N ARG A 166 5.27 9.16 2.70
CA ARG A 166 5.80 10.26 3.53
C ARG A 166 5.80 9.96 5.03
N SER A 167 4.86 9.13 5.48
CA SER A 167 4.64 8.76 6.88
C SER A 167 4.32 7.27 6.95
N ALA A 168 5.15 6.51 7.64
CA ALA A 168 5.14 5.05 7.60
C ALA A 168 5.11 4.45 9.02
N ASP A 169 3.90 4.12 9.51
CA ASP A 169 3.73 3.25 10.68
C ASP A 169 4.29 1.87 10.37
N THR A 170 5.46 1.59 10.89
CA THR A 170 6.23 0.41 10.49
C THR A 170 5.61 -0.88 11.00
N PHE A 171 4.92 -0.87 12.15
CA PHE A 171 4.38 -2.11 12.71
C PHE A 171 3.03 -2.49 12.09
N LEU A 172 2.06 -1.58 11.99
CA LEU A 172 0.71 -1.87 11.47
C LEU A 172 0.59 -1.54 9.97
N GLY A 173 0.97 -0.34 9.54
CA GLY A 173 0.71 0.17 8.20
C GLY A 173 1.63 -0.42 7.12
N VAL A 174 2.95 -0.37 7.33
CA VAL A 174 3.95 -0.79 6.32
C VAL A 174 3.70 -2.20 5.77
N PRO A 175 3.40 -3.23 6.59
CA PRO A 175 3.12 -4.57 6.06
C PRO A 175 1.90 -4.62 5.11
N PHE A 176 0.85 -3.85 5.40
CA PHE A 176 -0.32 -3.70 4.54
C PHE A 176 0.04 -3.01 3.23
N ASN A 177 0.80 -1.90 3.30
CA ASN A 177 1.20 -1.15 2.12
C ASN A 177 2.13 -1.95 1.20
N ILE A 178 3.07 -2.75 1.75
CA ILE A 178 3.91 -3.66 0.96
C ILE A 178 3.04 -4.60 0.13
N ALA A 179 2.10 -5.29 0.76
CA ALA A 179 1.23 -6.25 0.09
C ALA A 179 0.28 -5.57 -0.91
N SER A 180 -0.31 -4.42 -0.55
CA SER A 180 -1.24 -3.66 -1.40
C SER A 180 -0.57 -3.19 -2.70
N TYR A 181 0.62 -2.59 -2.63
CA TYR A 181 1.31 -2.09 -3.81
C TYR A 181 1.98 -3.21 -4.64
N ALA A 182 2.41 -4.29 -4.00
CA ALA A 182 2.80 -5.50 -4.74
C ALA A 182 1.62 -6.07 -5.54
N LEU A 183 0.42 -6.10 -4.95
CA LEU A 183 -0.80 -6.53 -5.61
C LEU A 183 -1.17 -5.59 -6.78
N LEU A 184 -1.10 -4.28 -6.57
CA LEU A 184 -1.31 -3.28 -7.63
C LEU A 184 -0.33 -3.49 -8.80
N LEU A 185 0.95 -3.74 -8.50
CA LEU A 185 1.97 -4.04 -9.53
C LEU A 185 1.58 -5.30 -10.33
N MET A 186 1.15 -6.36 -9.65
CA MET A 186 0.70 -7.60 -10.32
C MET A 186 -0.51 -7.36 -11.23
N MET A 187 -1.51 -6.59 -10.76
CA MET A 187 -2.70 -6.26 -11.55
C MET A 187 -2.35 -5.45 -12.80
N VAL A 188 -1.52 -4.41 -12.66
CA VAL A 188 -1.09 -3.57 -13.78
C VAL A 188 -0.25 -4.39 -14.77
N ALA A 189 0.69 -5.21 -14.30
CA ALA A 189 1.49 -6.08 -15.16
C ALA A 189 0.61 -7.02 -16.00
N GLN A 190 -0.42 -7.64 -15.38
CA GLN A 190 -1.36 -8.51 -16.11
C GLN A 190 -2.12 -7.77 -17.21
N VAL A 191 -2.72 -6.61 -16.91
CA VAL A 191 -3.56 -5.88 -17.88
C VAL A 191 -2.74 -5.15 -18.96
N THR A 192 -1.42 -5.03 -18.77
CA THR A 192 -0.48 -4.48 -19.75
C THR A 192 0.36 -5.56 -20.43
N ASN A 193 0.14 -6.84 -20.10
CA ASN A 193 0.85 -8.00 -20.66
C ASN A 193 2.37 -7.93 -20.47
N LEU A 194 2.81 -7.45 -19.29
CA LEU A 194 4.22 -7.39 -18.88
C LEU A 194 4.51 -8.43 -17.79
N GLN A 195 5.77 -8.86 -17.71
CA GLN A 195 6.25 -9.68 -16.62
C GLN A 195 6.44 -8.84 -15.34
N LEU A 196 6.49 -9.52 -14.20
CA LEU A 196 6.73 -8.87 -12.92
C LEU A 196 8.21 -8.53 -12.75
N GLY A 197 8.47 -7.27 -12.39
CA GLY A 197 9.76 -6.77 -11.94
C GLY A 197 9.81 -6.60 -10.42
N ASP A 198 10.43 -5.51 -9.98
CA ASP A 198 10.63 -5.21 -8.57
C ASP A 198 9.57 -4.24 -8.04
N PHE A 199 9.18 -4.44 -6.79
CA PHE A 199 8.55 -3.42 -5.99
C PHE A 199 9.59 -2.72 -5.12
N VAL A 200 9.78 -1.42 -5.34
CA VAL A 200 10.69 -0.56 -4.57
C VAL A 200 9.85 0.31 -3.64
N TYR A 201 10.09 0.21 -2.35
CA TYR A 201 9.33 0.92 -1.34
C TYR A 201 10.22 1.92 -0.59
N THR A 202 9.96 3.20 -0.81
CA THR A 202 10.71 4.33 -0.22
C THR A 202 9.82 5.03 0.80
N THR A 203 10.35 5.26 1.99
CA THR A 203 9.65 5.92 3.09
C THR A 203 10.36 7.19 3.53
N GLY A 204 9.58 8.19 3.96
CA GLY A 204 10.06 9.44 4.56
C GLY A 204 10.22 9.31 6.08
N ASP A 205 9.27 9.83 6.87
CA ASP A 205 9.21 9.59 8.33
C ASP A 205 8.77 8.14 8.57
N THR A 206 9.74 7.33 8.95
CA THR A 206 9.58 5.88 9.13
C THR A 206 9.63 5.58 10.61
N HIS A 207 8.48 5.31 11.21
CA HIS A 207 8.35 5.30 12.64
C HIS A 207 7.73 4.03 13.19
N LEU A 208 8.05 3.78 14.43
CA LEU A 208 7.48 2.76 15.30
C LEU A 208 6.85 3.46 16.50
N TYR A 209 5.56 3.28 16.73
CA TYR A 209 4.90 3.82 17.92
C TYR A 209 5.46 3.17 19.18
N LEU A 210 5.62 3.97 20.26
CA LEU A 210 6.22 3.48 21.50
C LEU A 210 5.40 2.37 22.17
N ASN A 211 4.10 2.32 21.93
CA ASN A 211 3.21 1.23 22.40
C ASN A 211 3.31 -0.05 21.56
N HIS A 212 4.17 -0.09 20.51
CA HIS A 212 4.42 -1.29 19.69
C HIS A 212 5.80 -1.91 19.89
N LEU A 213 6.60 -1.43 20.84
CA LEU A 213 7.98 -1.90 21.06
C LEU A 213 8.02 -3.38 21.46
N GLU A 214 7.20 -3.81 22.42
CA GLU A 214 7.12 -5.21 22.85
C GLU A 214 6.66 -6.15 21.74
N GLN A 215 5.67 -5.73 20.95
CA GLN A 215 5.18 -6.48 19.79
C GLN A 215 6.26 -6.61 18.71
N THR A 216 7.05 -5.56 18.52
CA THR A 216 8.18 -5.56 17.60
C THR A 216 9.26 -6.51 18.08
N ASP A 217 9.59 -6.52 19.38
CA ASP A 217 10.55 -7.45 19.96
C ASP A 217 10.11 -8.90 19.74
N LEU A 218 8.86 -9.21 20.04
CA LEU A 218 8.29 -10.53 19.75
C LEU A 218 8.40 -10.89 18.26
N GLN A 219 8.09 -9.97 17.35
CA GLN A 219 8.18 -10.22 15.91
C GLN A 219 9.61 -10.48 15.46
N LEU A 220 10.60 -9.79 16.03
CA LEU A 220 12.01 -9.94 15.72
C LEU A 220 12.60 -11.28 16.19
N THR A 221 11.95 -12.00 17.13
CA THR A 221 12.34 -13.36 17.49
C THR A 221 11.96 -14.42 16.46
N ARG A 222 11.09 -14.06 15.49
CA ARG A 222 10.53 -15.00 14.52
C ARG A 222 11.36 -15.01 13.23
N THR A 223 11.66 -16.21 12.74
CA THR A 223 12.34 -16.38 11.44
C THR A 223 11.35 -16.33 10.29
N PRO A 224 11.58 -15.50 9.25
CA PRO A 224 10.72 -15.50 8.07
C PRO A 224 10.61 -16.89 7.44
N ARG A 225 9.40 -17.28 7.07
CA ARG A 225 9.11 -18.49 6.30
C ARG A 225 9.08 -18.18 4.81
N ALA A 226 8.96 -19.20 3.96
CA ALA A 226 8.80 -19.00 2.52
C ALA A 226 7.66 -18.05 2.18
N LEU A 227 7.85 -17.24 1.15
CA LEU A 227 6.81 -16.34 0.65
C LEU A 227 5.66 -17.13 0.03
N PRO A 228 4.42 -16.70 0.24
CA PRO A 228 3.27 -17.26 -0.45
C PRO A 228 3.26 -16.88 -1.93
N LYS A 229 2.38 -17.52 -2.68
CA LYS A 229 2.09 -17.19 -4.07
C LYS A 229 0.73 -16.50 -4.16
N MET A 230 0.66 -15.42 -4.91
CA MET A 230 -0.59 -14.77 -5.27
C MET A 230 -0.90 -15.10 -6.73
N ARG A 231 -2.10 -15.63 -6.99
CA ARG A 231 -2.61 -15.83 -8.34
C ARG A 231 -3.75 -14.88 -8.61
N LEU A 232 -3.72 -14.25 -9.76
CA LEU A 232 -4.81 -13.43 -10.27
C LEU A 232 -5.58 -14.24 -11.32
N ASN A 233 -6.90 -14.04 -11.40
CA ASN A 233 -7.71 -14.60 -12.47
C ASN A 233 -7.21 -14.10 -13.84
N PRO A 234 -6.67 -14.97 -14.72
CA PRO A 234 -6.06 -14.55 -15.98
C PRO A 234 -7.07 -14.02 -17.02
N ASP A 235 -8.37 -14.25 -16.79
CA ASP A 235 -9.42 -13.79 -17.69
C ASP A 235 -9.74 -12.31 -17.52
N VAL A 236 -9.33 -11.69 -16.41
CA VAL A 236 -9.52 -10.26 -16.17
C VAL A 236 -8.57 -9.45 -17.04
N LYS A 237 -9.11 -8.58 -17.91
CA LYS A 237 -8.35 -7.78 -18.90
C LYS A 237 -8.33 -6.28 -18.61
N SER A 238 -9.19 -5.81 -17.72
CA SER A 238 -9.21 -4.43 -17.24
C SER A 238 -8.96 -4.39 -15.74
N ILE A 239 -8.13 -3.45 -15.28
CA ILE A 239 -7.83 -3.31 -13.84
C ILE A 239 -9.09 -2.99 -13.03
N PHE A 240 -10.09 -2.39 -13.67
CA PHE A 240 -11.35 -1.97 -13.04
C PHE A 240 -12.37 -3.10 -12.90
N ASP A 241 -12.12 -4.25 -13.56
CA ASP A 241 -13.02 -5.42 -13.55
C ASP A 241 -12.65 -6.43 -12.46
N PHE A 242 -11.51 -6.29 -11.81
CA PHE A 242 -11.11 -7.18 -10.72
C PHE A 242 -12.11 -7.14 -9.57
N LYS A 243 -12.42 -8.32 -9.04
CA LYS A 243 -13.25 -8.56 -7.85
C LYS A 243 -12.44 -9.35 -6.82
N TYR A 244 -12.91 -9.40 -5.59
CA TYR A 244 -12.23 -10.12 -4.52
C TYR A 244 -11.94 -11.59 -4.87
N GLU A 245 -12.86 -12.26 -5.57
CA GLU A 245 -12.76 -13.66 -5.97
C GLU A 245 -11.67 -13.94 -7.01
N ASP A 246 -11.16 -12.90 -7.68
CA ASP A 246 -10.08 -13.01 -8.67
C ASP A 246 -8.68 -13.18 -8.05
N PHE A 247 -8.58 -13.13 -6.71
CA PHE A 247 -7.33 -13.23 -5.99
C PHE A 247 -7.26 -14.54 -5.19
N THR A 248 -6.27 -15.38 -5.48
CA THR A 248 -6.05 -16.64 -4.76
C THR A 248 -4.66 -16.65 -4.12
N LEU A 249 -4.62 -16.74 -2.79
CA LEU A 249 -3.39 -16.88 -2.03
C LEU A 249 -3.09 -18.36 -1.78
N GLU A 250 -1.90 -18.80 -2.20
CA GLU A 250 -1.41 -20.18 -2.02
C GLU A 250 -0.19 -20.20 -1.09
N ASP A 251 -0.03 -21.27 -0.36
CA ASP A 251 1.16 -21.58 0.47
C ASP A 251 1.44 -20.52 1.58
N TYR A 252 0.41 -19.79 2.05
CA TYR A 252 0.60 -18.83 3.14
C TYR A 252 0.63 -19.52 4.51
N ASN A 253 1.82 -19.61 5.08
CA ASN A 253 2.08 -20.23 6.38
C ASN A 253 2.73 -19.22 7.34
N PRO A 254 2.00 -18.22 7.86
CA PRO A 254 2.53 -17.24 8.78
C PRO A 254 2.59 -17.77 10.22
N TYR A 255 3.36 -17.07 11.06
CA TYR A 255 3.15 -17.11 12.50
C TYR A 255 1.84 -16.44 12.89
N ASP A 256 1.35 -16.70 14.10
CA ASP A 256 0.15 -16.10 14.62
C ASP A 256 0.19 -14.57 14.60
N HIS A 257 -0.99 -13.97 14.47
CA HIS A 257 -1.16 -12.53 14.55
C HIS A 257 -0.59 -11.96 15.85
N ILE A 258 0.05 -10.80 15.77
CA ILE A 258 0.48 -10.02 16.94
C ILE A 258 -0.46 -8.83 17.07
N LYS A 259 -1.28 -8.83 18.11
CA LYS A 259 -2.23 -7.75 18.38
C LYS A 259 -1.49 -6.48 18.81
N ALA A 260 -1.85 -5.36 18.21
CA ALA A 260 -1.36 -4.03 18.59
C ALA A 260 -2.51 -3.01 18.47
N GLN A 261 -2.44 -1.97 19.27
CA GLN A 261 -3.43 -0.90 19.28
C GLN A 261 -3.12 0.12 18.19
N VAL A 262 -4.15 0.55 17.46
CA VAL A 262 -4.01 1.65 16.49
C VAL A 262 -3.84 2.96 17.28
N SER A 263 -2.89 3.80 16.86
CA SER A 263 -2.71 5.14 17.39
C SER A 263 -3.43 6.14 16.46
N VAL A 264 -4.47 6.81 16.96
CA VAL A 264 -5.37 7.72 16.22
C VAL A 264 -5.36 9.13 16.79
#